data_44cfb04a0ce57bfb577c5523e397fe59
#
_entry.id   44cfb04a0ce57bfb577c5523e397fe59
#
_cell.length_a   1.000
_cell.length_b   1.000
_cell.length_c   1.000
_cell.angle_alpha   90.00
_cell.angle_beta   90.00
_cell.angle_gamma   90.00
#
_symmetry.space_group_name_H-M   'P 1'
#
loop_
_entity.id
_entity.type
_entity.pdbx_description
1 polymer ?
#
loop_
_entity_poly.entity_id
_entity_poly.type
_entity_poly.pdbx_seq_one_letter_code
_entity_poly.pdbx_strand_id
1 'polypeptide(L)'
;MRLEVEMTGEQLNLLILSTEVYGRILMNQPDLVADIIAEDRFFYDKNDPENDRRFHEWIKDRDEMTEKLRVALNVMFRDTYKSDTCQNLIDIWHVLRHLQYNISDNIDKNLYDVRASEPYQGGTEPLMQVRLIENPE
;
A
#
# COMPACT_ATOMS: atom_id res chain seq x y z
N MET A 1 -15.29 -9.15 -19.86
CA MET A 1 -14.00 -9.15 -20.57
C MET A 1 -12.94 -9.56 -19.55
N ARG A 2 -12.09 -10.52 -19.87
CA ARG A 2 -10.94 -10.89 -19.04
C ARG A 2 -9.66 -10.42 -19.74
N LEU A 3 -8.73 -9.88 -18.98
CA LEU A 3 -7.43 -9.43 -19.48
C LEU A 3 -6.35 -10.26 -18.78
N GLU A 4 -5.35 -10.67 -19.52
CA GLU A 4 -4.11 -11.23 -19.00
C GLU A 4 -3.04 -10.13 -19.05
N VAL A 5 -2.34 -9.92 -17.94
CA VAL A 5 -1.32 -8.87 -17.81
C VAL A 5 -0.04 -9.52 -17.33
N GLU A 6 1.03 -9.33 -18.09
CA GLU A 6 2.38 -9.70 -17.70
C GLU A 6 3.07 -8.48 -17.08
N MET A 7 3.72 -8.66 -15.94
CA MET A 7 4.41 -7.58 -15.25
C MET A 7 5.68 -8.07 -14.55
N THR A 8 6.63 -7.17 -14.37
CA THR A 8 7.83 -7.40 -13.57
C THR A 8 7.54 -7.29 -12.08
N GLY A 9 8.45 -7.78 -11.21
CA GLY A 9 8.35 -7.60 -9.76
C GLY A 9 8.32 -6.13 -9.34
N GLU A 10 9.07 -5.27 -10.03
CA GLU A 10 9.05 -3.82 -9.77
C GLU A 10 7.70 -3.20 -10.13
N GLN A 11 7.12 -3.57 -11.26
CA GLN A 11 5.78 -3.11 -11.64
C GLN A 11 4.71 -3.61 -10.65
N LEU A 12 4.83 -4.83 -10.14
CA LEU A 12 3.97 -5.35 -9.09
C LEU A 12 4.07 -4.50 -7.82
N ASN A 13 5.28 -4.17 -7.37
CA ASN A 13 5.50 -3.34 -6.18
C ASN A 13 4.87 -1.94 -6.34
N LEU A 14 5.04 -1.31 -7.51
CA LEU A 14 4.42 -0.02 -7.80
C LEU A 14 2.89 -0.10 -7.84
N LEU A 15 2.35 -1.18 -8.36
CA LEU A 15 0.90 -1.40 -8.38
C LEU A 15 0.33 -1.58 -6.97
N ILE A 16 1.02 -2.34 -6.10
CA ILE A 16 0.66 -2.52 -4.69
C ILE A 16 0.64 -1.16 -3.99
N LEU A 17 1.71 -0.39 -4.11
CA LEU A 17 1.82 0.94 -3.50
C LEU A 17 0.72 1.88 -3.99
N SER A 18 0.45 1.91 -5.28
CA SER A 18 -0.58 2.77 -5.87
C SER A 18 -1.99 2.41 -5.39
N THR A 19 -2.30 1.11 -5.31
CA THR A 19 -3.59 0.65 -4.80
C THR A 19 -3.73 0.91 -3.31
N GLU A 20 -2.66 0.79 -2.54
CA GLU A 20 -2.65 1.11 -1.12
C GLU A 20 -2.92 2.59 -0.89
N VAL A 21 -2.16 3.49 -1.52
CA VAL A 21 -2.34 4.94 -1.37
C VAL A 21 -3.76 5.35 -1.74
N TYR A 22 -4.29 4.88 -2.88
CA TYR A 22 -5.64 5.23 -3.30
C TYR A 22 -6.70 4.64 -2.35
N GLY A 23 -6.52 3.40 -1.90
CA GLY A 23 -7.40 2.79 -0.89
C GLY A 23 -7.43 3.57 0.42
N ARG A 24 -6.27 4.01 0.92
CA ARG A 24 -6.17 4.83 2.13
C ARG A 24 -6.85 6.19 1.98
N ILE A 25 -6.76 6.82 0.80
CA ILE A 25 -7.49 8.05 0.47
C ILE A 25 -9.00 7.81 0.54
N LEU A 26 -9.51 6.77 -0.10
CA LEU A 26 -10.94 6.44 -0.10
C LEU A 26 -11.47 6.06 1.29
N MET A 27 -10.63 5.44 2.12
CA MET A 27 -10.95 5.12 3.51
C MET A 27 -10.82 6.32 4.47
N ASN A 28 -10.41 7.49 3.96
CA ASN A 28 -10.15 8.69 4.77
C ASN A 28 -9.12 8.44 5.88
N GLN A 29 -7.99 7.83 5.51
CA GLN A 29 -6.87 7.50 6.41
C GLN A 29 -5.63 8.36 6.10
N PRO A 30 -5.65 9.68 6.39
CA PRO A 30 -4.58 10.61 6.04
C PRO A 30 -3.24 10.27 6.69
N ASP A 31 -3.27 9.73 7.91
CA ASP A 31 -2.08 9.35 8.66
C ASP A 31 -1.27 8.31 7.88
N LEU A 32 -1.94 7.26 7.37
CA LEU A 32 -1.30 6.19 6.62
C LEU A 32 -0.83 6.65 5.23
N VAL A 33 -1.54 7.58 4.59
CA VAL A 33 -1.08 8.20 3.34
C VAL A 33 0.17 9.02 3.58
N ALA A 34 0.20 9.79 4.66
CA ALA A 34 1.36 10.59 5.04
C ALA A 34 2.58 9.71 5.37
N ASP A 35 2.38 8.60 6.09
CA ASP A 35 3.44 7.63 6.40
C ASP A 35 4.05 7.05 5.12
N ILE A 36 3.25 6.56 4.20
CA ILE A 36 3.71 5.99 2.92
C ILE A 36 4.55 7.02 2.13
N ILE A 37 4.06 8.27 2.01
CA ILE A 37 4.78 9.32 1.28
C ILE A 37 6.06 9.73 2.01
N ALA A 38 6.05 9.73 3.34
CA ALA A 38 7.18 10.14 4.13
C ALA A 38 8.29 9.09 4.19
N GLU A 39 7.95 7.80 4.20
CA GLU A 39 8.94 6.71 4.20
C GLU A 39 9.92 6.82 3.02
N ASP A 40 9.45 7.21 1.85
CA ASP A 40 10.30 7.39 0.67
C ASP A 40 11.28 8.58 0.78
N ARG A 41 11.08 9.46 1.75
CA ARG A 41 11.88 10.69 1.91
C ARG A 41 12.90 10.63 3.04
N PHE A 42 12.74 9.67 3.93
CA PHE A 42 13.64 9.53 5.06
C PHE A 42 14.60 8.36 4.87
N PHE A 43 15.89 8.68 4.73
CA PHE A 43 16.96 7.69 4.72
C PHE A 43 17.74 7.77 6.04
N TYR A 44 17.71 6.69 6.82
CA TYR A 44 18.48 6.57 8.05
C TYR A 44 19.89 6.05 7.75
N ASP A 45 20.90 6.91 7.93
CA ASP A 45 22.32 6.52 7.86
C ASP A 45 22.90 6.44 9.27
N LYS A 46 23.30 5.25 9.69
CA LYS A 46 23.87 5.00 11.03
C LYS A 46 25.13 5.82 11.31
N ASN A 47 25.83 6.26 10.29
CA ASN A 47 27.10 7.00 10.40
C ASN A 47 26.91 8.52 10.35
N ASP A 48 25.71 9.01 10.16
CA ASP A 48 25.43 10.43 10.07
C ASP A 48 25.09 10.99 11.46
N PRO A 49 25.93 11.89 12.02
CA PRO A 49 25.70 12.52 13.32
C PRO A 49 24.45 13.39 13.37
N GLU A 50 23.92 13.81 12.22
CA GLU A 50 22.72 14.64 12.09
C GLU A 50 21.41 13.84 11.98
N ASN A 51 21.50 12.51 12.05
CA ASN A 51 20.31 11.64 11.89
C ASN A 51 19.17 11.99 12.83
N ASP A 52 19.47 12.20 14.11
CA ASP A 52 18.44 12.49 15.11
C ASP A 52 17.70 13.79 14.80
N ARG A 53 18.45 14.81 14.37
CA ARG A 53 17.87 16.10 13.97
C ARG A 53 16.97 15.92 12.72
N ARG A 54 17.48 15.23 11.69
CA ARG A 54 16.73 14.98 10.47
C ARG A 54 15.48 14.11 10.72
N PHE A 55 15.59 13.17 11.64
CA PHE A 55 14.44 12.35 12.04
C PHE A 55 13.34 13.19 12.71
N HIS A 56 13.73 14.12 13.60
CA HIS A 56 12.76 15.00 14.24
C HIS A 56 12.12 15.99 13.24
N GLU A 57 12.90 16.51 12.29
CA GLU A 57 12.39 17.36 11.22
C GLU A 57 11.40 16.58 10.33
N TRP A 58 11.76 15.35 9.96
CA TRP A 58 10.90 14.46 9.20
C TRP A 58 9.57 14.15 9.90
N ILE A 59 9.60 13.84 11.22
CA ILE A 59 8.37 13.62 12.01
C ILE A 59 7.49 14.85 11.97
N LYS A 60 8.07 16.04 12.16
CA LYS A 60 7.32 17.30 12.13
C LYS A 60 6.66 17.52 10.77
N ASP A 61 7.42 17.33 9.68
CA ASP A 61 6.90 17.50 8.31
C ASP A 61 5.79 16.49 8.00
N ARG A 62 5.95 15.23 8.46
CA ARG A 62 4.93 14.19 8.35
C ARG A 62 3.64 14.59 9.08
N ASP A 63 3.74 15.05 10.32
CA ASP A 63 2.59 15.44 11.13
C ASP A 63 1.85 16.65 10.53
N GLU A 64 2.60 17.62 9.99
CA GLU A 64 2.03 18.76 9.28
C GLU A 64 1.33 18.34 7.98
N MET A 65 1.92 17.41 7.22
CA MET A 65 1.32 16.84 6.02
C MET A 65 0.04 16.07 6.36
N THR A 66 0.06 15.25 7.43
CA THR A 66 -1.10 14.50 7.90
C THR A 66 -2.28 15.43 8.19
N GLU A 67 -2.04 16.54 8.88
CA GLU A 67 -3.11 17.49 9.21
C GLU A 67 -3.69 18.15 7.96
N LYS A 68 -2.84 18.56 7.01
CA LYS A 68 -3.29 19.11 5.73
C LYS A 68 -4.11 18.10 4.92
N LEU A 69 -3.67 16.84 4.87
CA LEU A 69 -4.40 15.76 4.21
C LEU A 69 -5.73 15.48 4.90
N ARG A 70 -5.77 15.45 6.24
CA ARG A 70 -7.01 15.23 7.00
C ARG A 70 -8.07 16.25 6.64
N VAL A 71 -7.70 17.53 6.59
CA VAL A 71 -8.64 18.60 6.22
C VAL A 71 -9.15 18.40 4.79
N ALA A 72 -8.25 18.13 3.83
CA ALA A 72 -8.62 17.95 2.44
C ALA A 72 -9.49 16.71 2.22
N LEU A 73 -9.11 15.56 2.79
CA LEU A 73 -9.82 14.29 2.60
C LEU A 73 -11.20 14.30 3.28
N ASN A 74 -11.34 14.92 4.45
CA ASN A 74 -12.64 15.04 5.12
C ASN A 74 -13.67 15.79 4.28
N VAL A 75 -13.25 16.77 3.50
CA VAL A 75 -14.13 17.50 2.58
C VAL A 75 -14.52 16.67 1.37
N MET A 76 -13.56 15.92 0.81
CA MET A 76 -13.71 15.25 -0.49
C MET A 76 -14.26 13.82 -0.39
N PHE A 77 -13.94 13.10 0.69
CA PHE A 77 -14.12 11.63 0.77
C PHE A 77 -14.88 11.16 2.01
N ARG A 78 -15.74 11.98 2.57
CA ARG A 78 -16.38 11.76 3.88
C ARG A 78 -17.04 10.39 4.09
N ASP A 79 -17.58 9.77 3.07
CA ASP A 79 -18.29 8.46 3.17
C ASP A 79 -17.85 7.45 2.10
N THR A 80 -16.74 7.71 1.42
CA THR A 80 -16.28 6.86 0.30
C THR A 80 -15.82 5.47 0.72
N TYR A 81 -15.44 5.28 2.00
CA TYR A 81 -15.03 3.97 2.51
C TYR A 81 -16.14 2.90 2.45
N LYS A 82 -17.40 3.32 2.32
CA LYS A 82 -18.56 2.43 2.17
C LYS A 82 -18.88 2.11 0.71
N SER A 83 -18.16 2.70 -0.24
CA SER A 83 -18.42 2.48 -1.66
C SER A 83 -17.91 1.12 -2.12
N ASP A 84 -18.62 0.53 -3.07
CA ASP A 84 -18.19 -0.70 -3.75
C ASP A 84 -16.80 -0.53 -4.38
N THR A 85 -16.51 0.65 -4.93
CA THR A 85 -15.19 0.98 -5.47
C THR A 85 -14.09 0.84 -4.43
N CYS A 86 -14.30 1.33 -3.22
CA CYS A 86 -13.33 1.21 -2.14
C CYS A 86 -13.12 -0.25 -1.74
N GLN A 87 -14.19 -1.03 -1.58
CA GLN A 87 -14.09 -2.44 -1.21
C GLN A 87 -13.40 -3.26 -2.32
N ASN A 88 -13.78 -3.07 -3.58
CA ASN A 88 -13.14 -3.76 -4.69
C ASN A 88 -11.64 -3.43 -4.81
N LEU A 89 -11.24 -2.19 -4.51
CA LEU A 89 -9.83 -1.79 -4.50
C LEU A 89 -9.05 -2.45 -3.35
N ILE A 90 -9.66 -2.55 -2.18
CA ILE A 90 -9.08 -3.27 -1.03
C ILE A 90 -8.89 -4.75 -1.37
N ASP A 91 -9.84 -5.38 -2.04
CA ASP A 91 -9.74 -6.76 -2.48
C ASP A 91 -8.56 -6.96 -3.45
N ILE A 92 -8.40 -6.06 -4.43
CA ILE A 92 -7.25 -6.08 -5.35
C ILE A 92 -5.94 -5.96 -4.57
N TRP A 93 -5.86 -5.01 -3.65
CA TRP A 93 -4.68 -4.79 -2.83
C TRP A 93 -4.32 -6.03 -1.98
N HIS A 94 -5.29 -6.69 -1.38
CA HIS A 94 -5.07 -7.91 -0.61
C HIS A 94 -4.50 -9.03 -1.49
N VAL A 95 -5.04 -9.24 -2.69
CA VAL A 95 -4.53 -10.24 -3.64
C VAL A 95 -3.09 -9.96 -4.03
N LEU A 96 -2.78 -8.70 -4.37
CA LEU A 96 -1.43 -8.31 -4.77
C LEU A 96 -0.41 -8.47 -3.62
N ARG A 97 -0.78 -8.09 -2.40
CA ARG A 97 0.09 -8.26 -1.22
C ARG A 97 0.31 -9.73 -0.88
N HIS A 98 -0.71 -10.55 -0.96
CA HIS A 98 -0.59 -11.98 -0.76
C HIS A 98 0.34 -12.61 -1.81
N LEU A 99 0.19 -12.22 -3.07
CA LEU A 99 1.11 -12.63 -4.13
C LEU A 99 2.56 -12.22 -3.81
N GLN A 100 2.80 -10.96 -3.49
CA GLN A 100 4.13 -10.46 -3.13
C GLN A 100 4.74 -11.26 -1.98
N TYR A 101 3.95 -11.55 -0.94
CA TYR A 101 4.39 -12.36 0.20
C TYR A 101 4.83 -13.76 -0.23
N ASN A 102 4.09 -14.39 -1.15
CA ASN A 102 4.37 -15.76 -1.60
C ASN A 102 5.60 -15.87 -2.50
N ILE A 103 5.85 -14.85 -3.34
CA ILE A 103 6.95 -14.88 -4.32
C ILE A 103 8.26 -14.26 -3.81
N SER A 104 8.24 -13.51 -2.71
CA SER A 104 9.43 -12.85 -2.20
C SER A 104 10.23 -13.76 -1.29
N ASP A 105 11.51 -13.96 -1.64
CA ASP A 105 12.47 -14.69 -0.81
C ASP A 105 13.05 -13.81 0.32
N ASN A 106 12.91 -12.49 0.21
CA ASN A 106 13.50 -11.50 1.12
C ASN A 106 12.54 -11.01 2.20
N ILE A 107 11.28 -11.44 2.18
CA ILE A 107 10.30 -11.11 3.22
C ILE A 107 10.44 -12.11 4.35
N ASP A 108 10.64 -11.62 5.58
CA ASP A 108 10.53 -12.44 6.78
C ASP A 108 9.10 -13.00 6.86
N LYS A 109 8.95 -14.27 6.49
CA LYS A 109 7.65 -14.94 6.39
C LYS A 109 7.14 -15.28 7.78
N ASN A 110 6.43 -14.35 8.39
CA ASN A 110 5.74 -14.53 9.64
C ASN A 110 4.28 -14.95 9.39
N LEU A 111 3.85 -16.07 9.98
CA LEU A 111 2.46 -16.57 9.87
C LEU A 111 1.42 -15.60 10.43
N TYR A 112 1.83 -14.65 11.27
CA TYR A 112 0.96 -13.59 11.80
C TYR A 112 0.91 -12.34 10.91
N ASP A 113 1.67 -12.31 9.80
CA ASP A 113 1.60 -11.22 8.84
C ASP A 113 0.26 -11.29 8.11
N VAL A 114 -0.45 -10.17 8.06
CA VAL A 114 -1.73 -10.06 7.34
C VAL A 114 -1.61 -10.44 5.86
N ARG A 115 -0.41 -10.35 5.28
CA ARG A 115 -0.11 -10.76 3.91
C ARG A 115 -0.11 -12.29 3.74
N ALA A 116 0.10 -13.06 4.82
CA ALA A 116 0.09 -14.52 4.78
C ALA A 116 -1.33 -15.10 4.63
N SER A 117 -2.33 -14.33 5.03
CA SER A 117 -3.73 -14.77 4.97
C SER A 117 -4.24 -14.78 3.54
N GLU A 118 -5.00 -15.83 3.20
CA GLU A 118 -5.72 -15.89 1.93
C GLU A 118 -6.65 -14.69 1.77
N PRO A 119 -6.64 -14.03 0.59
CA PRO A 119 -7.55 -12.93 0.32
C PRO A 119 -9.01 -13.40 0.35
N TYR A 120 -9.87 -12.59 0.91
CA TYR A 120 -11.33 -12.81 0.89
C TYR A 120 -12.01 -11.68 0.12
N GLN A 121 -13.14 -11.97 -0.47
CA GLN A 121 -13.95 -11.01 -1.22
C GLN A 121 -14.78 -10.17 -0.24
N GLY A 122 -14.51 -8.87 -0.20
CA GLY A 122 -15.28 -7.89 0.56
C GLY A 122 -16.16 -6.99 -0.32
N GLY A 123 -15.78 -6.84 -1.60
CA GLY A 123 -16.47 -6.04 -2.58
C GLY A 123 -17.43 -6.83 -3.46
N THR A 124 -17.97 -6.17 -4.47
CA THR A 124 -18.97 -6.72 -5.42
C THR A 124 -18.34 -7.44 -6.61
N GLU A 125 -17.09 -7.09 -6.95
CA GLU A 125 -16.35 -7.73 -8.03
C GLU A 125 -15.68 -9.02 -7.56
N PRO A 126 -15.55 -10.05 -8.41
CA PRO A 126 -14.79 -11.24 -8.09
C PRO A 126 -13.33 -10.92 -7.80
N LEU A 127 -12.72 -11.65 -6.87
CA LEU A 127 -11.29 -11.52 -6.59
C LEU A 127 -10.46 -11.66 -7.87
N MET A 128 -9.48 -10.80 -8.02
CA MET A 128 -8.50 -10.88 -9.09
C MET A 128 -7.75 -12.21 -9.01
N GLN A 129 -7.64 -12.89 -10.13
CA GLN A 129 -6.86 -14.12 -10.25
C GLN A 129 -5.48 -13.78 -10.79
N VAL A 130 -4.46 -14.22 -10.08
CA VAL A 130 -3.06 -14.03 -10.49
C VAL A 130 -2.42 -15.39 -10.73
N ARG A 131 -1.70 -15.50 -11.83
CA ARG A 131 -0.95 -16.69 -12.19
C ARG A 131 0.52 -16.32 -12.37
N LEU A 132 1.41 -16.99 -11.64
CA LEU A 132 2.84 -16.89 -11.88
C LEU A 132 3.19 -17.58 -13.19
N ILE A 133 3.92 -16.90 -14.05
CA ILE A 133 4.50 -17.46 -15.25
C ILE A 133 5.97 -17.69 -14.94
N GLU A 134 6.38 -18.96 -14.85
CA GLU A 134 7.80 -19.29 -14.75
C GLU A 134 8.44 -18.94 -16.09
N ASN A 135 9.48 -18.11 -16.06
CA ASN A 135 10.27 -17.87 -17.27
C ASN A 135 10.88 -19.22 -17.69
N PRO A 136 10.64 -19.69 -18.92
CA PRO A 136 11.38 -20.83 -19.44
C PRO A 136 12.87 -20.44 -19.46
N GLU A 137 13.71 -21.24 -18.79
CA GLU A 137 15.16 -21.13 -18.82
C GLU A 137 15.71 -21.15 -20.28
#